data_550442b97b88286b427c9e2643b01556
#
_entry.id   550442b97b88286b427c9e2643b01556
#
_cell.length_a   1.000
_cell.length_b   1.000
_cell.length_c   1.000
_cell.angle_alpha   90.00
_cell.angle_beta   90.00
_cell.angle_gamma   90.00
#
_symmetry.space_group_name_H-M   'P 1'
#
loop_
_entity.id
_entity.type
_entity.pdbx_description
1 polymer ?
#
loop_
_entity_poly.entity_id
_entity_poly.type
_entity_poly.pdbx_seq_one_letter_code
_entity_poly.pdbx_strand_id
1 'polypeptide(L)'
;MIAVIQRVTSASVTIDQKIKSKIGRGLLVLIGIQPDDDKNDIDWLSRKIVNLRIFNDEENVMNKSLKDVDGELLVVSQFTLHASTKKGNRPSYIAAAKPEIAILLYEEFVTVISSDLEKQALTGEFGADMKVELLNDGPVTIIIDSKNKK
;
A
#
# COMPACT_ATOMS: atom_id res chain seq x y z
N MET A 1 5.06 -9.81 -4.14
CA MET A 1 4.66 -8.59 -3.39
C MET A 1 3.17 -8.38 -3.56
N ILE A 2 2.43 -8.21 -2.46
CA ILE A 2 0.97 -8.00 -2.50
C ILE A 2 0.67 -6.60 -1.97
N ALA A 3 -0.17 -5.85 -2.69
CA ALA A 3 -0.69 -4.56 -2.26
C ALA A 3 -2.21 -4.61 -2.13
N VAL A 4 -2.73 -4.06 -1.03
CA VAL A 4 -4.14 -3.72 -0.87
C VAL A 4 -4.26 -2.20 -0.93
N ILE A 5 -4.97 -1.72 -1.93
CA ILE A 5 -5.07 -0.31 -2.28
C ILE A 5 -6.49 0.14 -1.99
N GLN A 6 -6.64 1.18 -1.19
CA GLN A 6 -7.93 1.77 -0.86
C GLN A 6 -7.93 3.25 -1.22
N ARG A 7 -8.91 3.66 -2.02
CA ARG A 7 -9.15 5.07 -2.31
C ARG A 7 -9.75 5.73 -1.07
N VAL A 8 -9.17 6.84 -0.63
CA VAL A 8 -9.57 7.51 0.61
C VAL A 8 -9.80 9.01 0.42
N THR A 9 -10.69 9.57 1.24
CA THR A 9 -10.78 11.02 1.45
C THR A 9 -9.84 11.48 2.54
N SER A 10 -9.50 10.59 3.47
CA SER A 10 -8.47 10.79 4.50
C SER A 10 -7.98 9.46 5.04
N ALA A 11 -6.73 9.42 5.48
CA ALA A 11 -6.19 8.29 6.23
C ALA A 11 -5.08 8.77 7.17
N SER A 12 -4.85 8.02 8.25
CA SER A 12 -3.80 8.33 9.21
C SER A 12 -3.24 7.07 9.87
N VAL A 13 -2.01 7.18 10.35
CA VAL A 13 -1.35 6.20 11.20
C VAL A 13 -1.02 6.85 12.53
N THR A 14 -1.47 6.23 13.62
CA THR A 14 -1.18 6.62 14.99
C THR A 14 -0.31 5.56 15.66
N ILE A 15 0.79 5.98 16.27
CA ILE A 15 1.71 5.14 17.03
C ILE A 15 1.89 5.78 18.41
N ASP A 16 1.78 5.00 19.49
CA ASP A 16 1.90 5.47 20.87
C ASP A 16 1.04 6.73 21.13
N GLN A 17 -0.21 6.70 20.65
CA GLN A 17 -1.19 7.79 20.81
C GLN A 17 -0.82 9.10 20.07
N LYS A 18 0.20 9.08 19.20
CA LYS A 18 0.61 10.21 18.38
C LYS A 18 0.41 9.91 16.90
N ILE A 19 -0.11 10.90 16.17
CA ILE A 19 -0.23 10.79 14.72
C ILE A 19 1.17 10.83 14.11
N LYS A 20 1.56 9.71 13.48
CA LYS A 20 2.81 9.55 12.72
C LYS A 20 2.70 10.16 11.34
N SER A 21 1.59 9.86 10.64
CA SER A 21 1.33 10.32 9.27
C SER A 21 -0.16 10.51 9.06
N LYS A 22 -0.50 11.50 8.24
CA LYS A 22 -1.89 11.78 7.85
C LYS A 22 -1.93 12.30 6.43
N ILE A 23 -2.86 11.79 5.64
CA ILE A 23 -3.15 12.24 4.28
C ILE A 23 -4.60 12.68 4.13
N GLY A 24 -4.85 13.52 3.15
CA GLY A 24 -6.19 13.83 2.64
C GLY A 24 -6.61 12.87 1.52
N ARG A 25 -7.18 13.43 0.45
CA ARG A 25 -7.59 12.65 -0.73
C ARG A 25 -6.42 11.92 -1.35
N GLY A 26 -6.56 10.62 -1.54
CA GLY A 26 -5.50 9.81 -2.13
C GLY A 26 -5.70 8.32 -1.96
N LEU A 27 -4.61 7.61 -1.72
CA LEU A 27 -4.60 6.17 -1.53
C LEU A 27 -3.93 5.77 -0.22
N LEU A 28 -4.56 4.87 0.52
CA LEU A 28 -3.91 4.04 1.52
C LEU A 28 -3.49 2.74 0.84
N VAL A 29 -2.21 2.38 0.98
CA VAL A 29 -1.64 1.15 0.43
C VAL A 29 -1.05 0.32 1.55
N LEU A 30 -1.62 -0.87 1.77
CA LEU A 30 -1.03 -1.90 2.63
C LEU A 30 -0.15 -2.78 1.76
N ILE A 31 1.12 -2.98 2.13
CA ILE A 31 2.10 -3.72 1.34
C ILE A 31 2.64 -4.93 2.10
N GLY A 32 2.49 -6.12 1.54
CA GLY A 32 3.05 -7.37 2.02
C GLY A 32 4.21 -7.81 1.12
N ILE A 33 5.31 -8.22 1.75
CA ILE A 33 6.54 -8.62 1.07
C ILE A 33 6.80 -10.11 1.34
N GLN A 34 7.18 -10.84 0.30
CA GLN A 34 7.58 -12.25 0.38
C GLN A 34 9.05 -12.43 0.03
N PRO A 35 9.67 -13.58 0.39
CA PRO A 35 11.13 -13.73 0.32
C PRO A 35 11.75 -13.65 -1.08
N ASP A 36 10.97 -13.92 -2.12
CA ASP A 36 11.40 -13.91 -3.53
C ASP A 36 10.99 -12.63 -4.29
N ASP A 37 10.52 -11.62 -3.57
CA ASP A 37 10.30 -10.31 -4.15
C ASP A 37 11.62 -9.61 -4.46
N ASP A 38 11.65 -8.88 -5.57
CA ASP A 38 12.83 -8.18 -6.05
C ASP A 38 12.50 -6.78 -6.58
N LYS A 39 13.51 -6.12 -7.11
CA LYS A 39 13.37 -4.79 -7.71
C LYS A 39 12.35 -4.74 -8.84
N ASN A 40 12.20 -5.80 -9.63
CA ASN A 40 11.22 -5.85 -10.73
C ASN A 40 9.79 -5.81 -10.19
N ASP A 41 9.54 -6.48 -9.04
CA ASP A 41 8.25 -6.43 -8.36
C ASP A 41 7.95 -5.01 -7.87
N ILE A 42 8.95 -4.36 -7.27
CA ILE A 42 8.86 -2.98 -6.78
C ILE A 42 8.53 -2.02 -7.93
N ASP A 43 9.34 -2.03 -8.99
CA ASP A 43 9.20 -1.12 -10.13
C ASP A 43 7.85 -1.30 -10.86
N TRP A 44 7.41 -2.55 -10.99
CA TRP A 44 6.14 -2.84 -11.64
C TRP A 44 4.95 -2.41 -10.78
N LEU A 45 4.96 -2.76 -9.49
CA LEU A 45 3.85 -2.49 -8.58
C LEU A 45 3.71 -0.98 -8.31
N SER A 46 4.82 -0.29 -8.12
CA SER A 46 4.86 1.16 -7.93
C SER A 46 4.20 1.88 -9.11
N ARG A 47 4.68 1.63 -10.33
CA ARG A 47 4.09 2.22 -11.55
C ARG A 47 2.62 1.87 -11.72
N LYS A 48 2.23 0.64 -11.37
CA LYS A 48 0.83 0.22 -11.44
C LYS A 48 -0.03 1.04 -10.48
N ILE A 49 0.38 1.20 -9.23
CA ILE A 49 -0.38 1.89 -8.19
C ILE A 49 -0.59 3.37 -8.54
N VAL A 50 0.47 4.09 -8.89
CA VAL A 50 0.37 5.55 -9.15
C VAL A 50 -0.45 5.87 -10.40
N ASN A 51 -0.56 4.93 -11.34
CA ASN A 51 -1.29 5.09 -12.59
C ASN A 51 -2.66 4.39 -12.62
N LEU A 52 -3.11 3.76 -11.52
CA LEU A 52 -4.45 3.21 -11.43
C LEU A 52 -5.49 4.30 -11.63
N ARG A 53 -6.37 4.10 -12.62
CA ARG A 53 -7.39 5.08 -13.01
C ARG A 53 -8.68 4.84 -12.22
N ILE A 54 -8.63 5.09 -10.93
CA ILE A 54 -9.70 4.81 -9.95
C ILE A 54 -10.25 6.07 -9.27
N PHE A 55 -9.87 7.24 -9.75
CA PHE A 55 -10.49 8.50 -9.34
C PHE A 55 -11.44 9.00 -10.41
N ASN A 56 -12.56 9.58 -9.97
CA ASN A 56 -13.57 10.05 -10.89
C ASN A 56 -13.10 11.27 -11.69
N ASP A 57 -13.45 11.27 -12.96
CA ASP A 57 -13.36 12.44 -13.85
C ASP A 57 -14.58 13.36 -13.70
N GLU A 58 -14.72 14.33 -14.60
CA GLU A 58 -15.79 15.32 -14.62
C GLU A 58 -17.17 14.71 -14.90
N GLU A 59 -17.20 13.50 -15.48
CA GLU A 59 -18.42 12.73 -15.79
C GLU A 59 -18.73 11.67 -14.71
N ASN A 60 -18.03 11.71 -13.57
CA ASN A 60 -18.11 10.72 -12.48
C ASN A 60 -17.73 9.29 -12.91
N VAL A 61 -16.86 9.15 -13.90
CA VAL A 61 -16.31 7.87 -14.33
C VAL A 61 -14.90 7.71 -13.75
N MET A 62 -14.60 6.52 -13.22
CA MET A 62 -13.24 6.20 -12.73
C MET A 62 -12.26 6.16 -13.88
N ASN A 63 -11.55 7.25 -14.13
CA ASN A 63 -10.74 7.50 -15.30
C ASN A 63 -9.42 8.24 -15.01
N LYS A 64 -9.32 8.85 -13.84
CA LYS A 64 -8.12 9.59 -13.40
C LYS A 64 -7.27 8.78 -12.44
N SER A 65 -5.95 8.93 -12.56
CA SER A 65 -4.96 8.32 -11.68
C SER A 65 -4.72 9.17 -10.42
N LEU A 66 -3.95 8.61 -9.48
CA LEU A 66 -3.48 9.37 -8.32
C LEU A 66 -2.69 10.61 -8.73
N LYS A 67 -1.86 10.51 -9.78
CA LYS A 67 -1.11 11.65 -10.34
C LYS A 67 -2.04 12.72 -10.91
N ASP A 68 -3.06 12.33 -11.67
CA ASP A 68 -3.98 13.26 -12.33
C ASP A 68 -4.78 14.09 -11.34
N VAL A 69 -5.07 13.55 -10.16
CA VAL A 69 -5.82 14.26 -9.10
C VAL A 69 -4.92 14.93 -8.07
N ASP A 70 -3.59 14.91 -8.28
CA ASP A 70 -2.60 15.41 -7.31
C ASP A 70 -2.82 14.85 -5.89
N GLY A 71 -3.19 13.57 -5.82
CA GLY A 71 -3.53 12.89 -4.57
C GLY A 71 -2.30 12.57 -3.73
N GLU A 72 -2.56 12.24 -2.46
CA GLU A 72 -1.53 11.85 -1.49
C GLU A 72 -1.47 10.33 -1.33
N LEU A 73 -0.34 9.83 -0.83
CA LEU A 73 -0.11 8.41 -0.66
C LEU A 73 0.37 8.09 0.76
N LEU A 74 -0.29 7.13 1.40
CA LEU A 74 0.11 6.56 2.68
C LEU A 74 0.41 5.07 2.49
N VAL A 75 1.66 4.67 2.71
CA VAL A 75 2.13 3.29 2.56
C VAL A 75 2.41 2.68 3.92
N VAL A 76 1.76 1.56 4.22
CA VAL A 76 1.89 0.83 5.49
C VAL A 76 2.31 -0.61 5.22
N SER A 77 3.34 -1.08 5.90
CA SER A 77 3.75 -2.49 5.84
C SER A 77 2.71 -3.39 6.49
N GLN A 78 2.39 -4.52 5.82
CA GLN A 78 1.36 -5.46 6.27
C GLN A 78 1.75 -6.90 5.90
N PHE A 79 2.59 -7.54 6.71
CA PHE A 79 3.06 -8.90 6.44
C PHE A 79 1.93 -9.94 6.47
N THR A 80 0.85 -9.67 7.19
CA THR A 80 -0.31 -10.56 7.29
C THR A 80 -1.07 -10.75 5.98
N LEU A 81 -0.76 -9.96 4.93
CA LEU A 81 -1.27 -10.21 3.57
C LEU A 81 -0.79 -11.55 3.01
N HIS A 82 0.31 -12.09 3.53
CA HIS A 82 0.83 -13.41 3.18
C HIS A 82 0.37 -14.50 4.15
N ALA A 83 -0.71 -14.26 4.91
CA ALA A 83 -1.29 -15.25 5.81
C ALA A 83 -1.87 -16.44 5.05
N SER A 84 -1.58 -17.65 5.52
CA SER A 84 -2.27 -18.86 5.09
C SER A 84 -3.25 -19.33 6.15
N THR A 85 -4.51 -19.46 5.79
CA THR A 85 -5.59 -20.00 6.63
C THR A 85 -6.06 -21.38 6.16
N LYS A 86 -5.25 -22.07 5.36
CA LYS A 86 -5.59 -23.36 4.73
C LYS A 86 -5.81 -24.46 5.78
N LYS A 87 -5.12 -24.38 6.93
CA LYS A 87 -5.23 -25.39 8.00
C LYS A 87 -5.57 -24.71 9.33
N GLY A 88 -6.79 -24.94 9.80
CA GLY A 88 -7.26 -24.39 11.08
C GLY A 88 -7.47 -22.87 11.09
N ASN A 89 -7.81 -22.35 12.26
CA ASN A 89 -8.19 -20.93 12.43
C ASN A 89 -7.03 -20.01 12.87
N ARG A 90 -5.86 -20.59 13.15
CA ARG A 90 -4.65 -19.81 13.44
C ARG A 90 -3.89 -19.57 12.13
N PRO A 91 -3.79 -18.32 11.64
CA PRO A 91 -3.05 -18.04 10.41
C PRO A 91 -1.57 -18.39 10.53
N SER A 92 -1.00 -18.87 9.43
CA SER A 92 0.45 -19.08 9.30
C SER A 92 1.03 -17.95 8.44
N TYR A 93 2.15 -17.39 8.87
CA TYR A 93 2.84 -16.28 8.18
C TYR A 93 4.18 -16.69 7.57
N ILE A 94 4.40 -18.00 7.35
CA ILE A 94 5.67 -18.54 6.82
C ILE A 94 6.00 -17.98 5.42
N ALA A 95 4.97 -17.61 4.65
CA ALA A 95 5.14 -17.04 3.31
C ALA A 95 5.59 -15.56 3.32
N ALA A 96 5.52 -14.88 4.46
CA ALA A 96 6.01 -13.51 4.58
C ALA A 96 7.55 -13.47 4.65
N ALA A 97 8.16 -12.45 4.06
CA ALA A 97 9.59 -12.22 4.21
C ALA A 97 9.95 -11.92 5.68
N LYS A 98 11.15 -12.37 6.08
CA LYS A 98 11.70 -12.02 7.40
C LYS A 98 11.97 -10.52 7.48
N PRO A 99 11.91 -9.91 8.69
CA PRO A 99 12.10 -8.47 8.88
C PRO A 99 13.35 -7.91 8.20
N GLU A 100 14.48 -8.62 8.24
CA GLU A 100 15.75 -8.16 7.67
C GLU A 100 15.68 -7.93 6.15
N ILE A 101 14.89 -8.75 5.44
CA ILE A 101 14.64 -8.62 4.01
C ILE A 101 13.49 -7.63 3.76
N ALA A 102 12.42 -7.78 4.51
CA ALA A 102 11.20 -7.00 4.30
C ALA A 102 11.42 -5.50 4.51
N ILE A 103 12.22 -5.09 5.50
CA ILE A 103 12.53 -3.68 5.77
C ILE A 103 13.22 -3.05 4.56
N LEU A 104 14.25 -3.71 4.01
CA LEU A 104 15.01 -3.18 2.88
C LEU A 104 14.13 -2.99 1.63
N LEU A 105 13.33 -4.00 1.29
CA LEU A 105 12.43 -3.94 0.14
C LEU A 105 11.29 -2.94 0.35
N TYR A 106 10.79 -2.81 1.58
CA TYR A 106 9.78 -1.81 1.93
C TYR A 106 10.32 -0.37 1.76
N GLU A 107 11.51 -0.09 2.28
CA GLU A 107 12.15 1.22 2.14
C GLU A 107 12.44 1.55 0.67
N GLU A 108 12.92 0.58 -0.10
CA GLU A 108 13.13 0.74 -1.54
C GLU A 108 11.80 1.00 -2.26
N PHE A 109 10.74 0.26 -1.92
CA PHE A 109 9.41 0.49 -2.49
C PHE A 109 8.91 1.91 -2.22
N VAL A 110 9.06 2.41 -0.98
CA VAL A 110 8.66 3.78 -0.62
C VAL A 110 9.44 4.82 -1.42
N THR A 111 10.74 4.60 -1.62
CA THR A 111 11.60 5.48 -2.42
C THR A 111 11.15 5.51 -3.88
N VAL A 112 10.93 4.33 -4.48
CA VAL A 112 10.53 4.20 -5.89
C VAL A 112 9.14 4.80 -6.12
N ILE A 113 8.16 4.48 -5.26
CA ILE A 113 6.79 4.99 -5.45
C ILE A 113 6.70 6.50 -5.24
N SER A 114 7.50 7.07 -4.35
CA SER A 114 7.61 8.52 -4.18
C SER A 114 8.17 9.18 -5.44
N SER A 115 9.17 8.56 -6.07
CA SER A 115 9.74 9.02 -7.34
C SER A 115 8.71 8.94 -8.48
N ASP A 116 8.02 7.80 -8.61
CA ASP A 116 7.00 7.61 -9.65
C ASP A 116 5.81 8.56 -9.48
N LEU A 117 5.42 8.86 -8.25
CA LEU A 117 4.35 9.82 -7.93
C LEU A 117 4.80 11.28 -8.07
N GLU A 118 6.11 11.53 -8.05
CA GLU A 118 6.70 12.89 -7.97
C GLU A 118 6.27 13.65 -6.70
N LYS A 119 5.98 12.92 -5.64
CA LYS A 119 5.56 13.43 -4.33
C LYS A 119 5.97 12.42 -3.26
N GLN A 120 6.44 12.90 -2.11
CA GLN A 120 6.81 12.03 -0.99
C GLN A 120 5.60 11.22 -0.50
N ALA A 121 5.70 9.90 -0.56
CA ALA A 121 4.77 9.01 0.11
C ALA A 121 4.97 9.09 1.63
N LEU A 122 3.87 9.20 2.37
CA LEU A 122 3.91 9.10 3.82
C LEU A 122 3.85 7.63 4.24
N THR A 123 4.37 7.32 5.41
CA THR A 123 4.52 5.95 5.89
C THR A 123 4.08 5.82 7.35
N GLY A 124 3.83 4.56 7.77
CA GLY A 124 3.88 4.19 9.17
C GLY A 124 5.31 3.96 9.64
N GLU A 125 5.47 3.03 10.57
CA GLU A 125 6.76 2.55 11.07
C GLU A 125 6.78 1.03 11.02
N PHE A 126 7.76 0.46 10.31
CA PHE A 126 7.85 -0.99 10.16
C PHE A 126 7.97 -1.68 11.51
N GLY A 127 7.11 -2.67 11.77
CA GLY A 127 7.10 -3.45 13.01
C GLY A 127 6.44 -2.78 14.22
N ALA A 128 6.00 -1.52 14.12
CA ALA A 128 5.28 -0.85 15.20
C ALA A 128 3.81 -1.33 15.30
N ASP A 129 3.22 -1.15 16.49
CA ASP A 129 1.77 -1.23 16.66
C ASP A 129 1.14 0.05 16.11
N MET A 130 0.50 -0.05 14.96
CA MET A 130 -0.09 1.07 14.24
C MET A 130 -1.62 1.01 14.31
N LYS A 131 -2.23 2.13 14.70
CA LYS A 131 -3.66 2.34 14.51
C LYS A 131 -3.87 3.07 13.19
N VAL A 132 -4.42 2.35 12.22
CA VAL A 132 -4.66 2.87 10.88
C VAL A 132 -6.13 3.25 10.76
N GLU A 133 -6.37 4.54 10.61
CA GLU A 133 -7.71 5.08 10.40
C GLU A 133 -7.83 5.56 8.96
N LEU A 134 -8.97 5.29 8.34
CA LEU A 134 -9.23 5.73 6.97
C LEU A 134 -10.72 5.93 6.73
N LEU A 135 -11.04 6.82 5.81
CA LEU A 135 -12.36 6.93 5.22
C LEU A 135 -12.28 6.48 3.77
N ASN A 136 -12.70 5.24 3.51
CA ASN A 136 -12.74 4.70 2.16
C ASN A 136 -13.79 5.44 1.34
N ASP A 137 -13.36 5.91 0.18
CA ASP A 137 -14.19 6.69 -0.73
C ASP A 137 -14.71 5.80 -1.87
N GLY A 138 -15.99 5.45 -1.78
CA GLY A 138 -16.62 4.70 -2.83
C GLY A 138 -17.59 3.58 -2.41
N PRO A 139 -17.24 2.48 -1.74
CA PRO A 139 -15.89 2.02 -1.42
C PRO A 139 -15.12 1.56 -2.65
N VAL A 140 -13.82 1.79 -2.66
CA VAL A 140 -12.89 1.29 -3.67
C VAL A 140 -11.71 0.62 -2.98
N THR A 141 -11.57 -0.68 -3.18
CA THR A 141 -10.49 -1.51 -2.64
C THR A 141 -10.02 -2.48 -3.72
N ILE A 142 -8.73 -2.45 -4.05
CA ILE A 142 -8.13 -3.26 -5.10
C ILE A 142 -6.95 -4.03 -4.51
N ILE A 143 -6.84 -5.31 -4.86
CA ILE A 143 -5.71 -6.15 -4.48
C ILE A 143 -4.88 -6.42 -5.73
N ILE A 144 -3.57 -6.17 -5.64
CA ILE A 144 -2.62 -6.45 -6.71
C ILE A 144 -1.52 -7.37 -6.17
N ASP A 145 -1.23 -8.43 -6.90
CA ASP A 145 -0.13 -9.36 -6.62
C ASP A 145 0.87 -9.30 -7.78
N SER A 146 2.12 -8.92 -7.50
CA SER A 146 3.16 -8.81 -8.52
C SER A 146 3.57 -10.16 -9.13
N LYS A 147 3.39 -11.26 -8.39
CA LYS A 147 3.67 -12.61 -8.86
C LYS A 147 2.49 -13.25 -9.58
N ASN A 148 1.29 -12.77 -9.34
CA ASN A 148 0.06 -13.30 -9.95
C ASN A 148 -0.72 -12.15 -10.60
N LYS A 149 -0.14 -11.59 -11.65
CA LYS A 149 -0.71 -10.48 -12.42
C LYS A 149 -2.01 -10.93 -13.10
N LYS A 150 -3.10 -10.23 -12.79
CA LYS A 150 -4.42 -10.47 -13.39
C LYS A 150 -4.78 -9.33 -14.33
#